data_6bc63f865ca8e157bed2788ba794c0b0
#
_entry.id   6bc63f865ca8e157bed2788ba794c0b0
#
_cell.length_a   1.000
_cell.length_b   1.000
_cell.length_c   1.000
_cell.angle_alpha   90.00
_cell.angle_beta   90.00
_cell.angle_gamma   90.00
#
_symmetry.space_group_name_H-M   'P 1'
#
loop_
_entity.id
_entity.type
_entity.pdbx_description
1 polymer ?
#
loop_
_entity_poly.entity_id
_entity_poly.type
_entity_poly.pdbx_seq_one_letter_code
_entity_poly.pdbx_strand_id
1 'polypeptide(L)'
;MAEAVTKLSLDQKIQVVRDAFAAFNRGDMKALTNTWTDDFVWHARGSVFGGDFKGKDAALGAIARYPQELEDIKLDFHDIVANDKHVVALVNSSFKRNGKTYQDQIVYIFHVTDQGKASEGWIIADTELAKTAVGG
;
A
#
# COMPACT_ATOMS: atom_id res chain seq x y z
N MET A 1 35.62 -8.21 13.47
CA MET A 1 35.19 -8.69 12.15
C MET A 1 33.87 -8.06 11.83
N ALA A 2 33.78 -7.46 10.67
CA ALA A 2 32.51 -6.86 10.25
C ALA A 2 31.51 -7.98 9.97
N GLU A 3 30.33 -7.88 10.53
CA GLU A 3 29.24 -8.78 10.20
C GLU A 3 28.79 -8.51 8.77
N ALA A 4 28.61 -9.56 8.01
CA ALA A 4 27.98 -9.41 6.69
C ALA A 4 26.55 -8.95 6.89
N VAL A 5 26.14 -7.89 6.18
CA VAL A 5 24.75 -7.48 6.13
C VAL A 5 23.99 -8.59 5.44
N THR A 6 23.16 -9.29 6.19
CA THR A 6 22.34 -10.36 5.64
C THR A 6 21.20 -9.73 4.85
N LYS A 7 21.17 -9.98 3.55
CA LYS A 7 20.04 -9.58 2.72
C LYS A 7 18.80 -10.36 3.12
N LEU A 8 17.67 -9.69 3.13
CA LEU A 8 16.41 -10.39 3.25
C LEU A 8 16.16 -11.26 2.02
N SER A 9 15.60 -12.43 2.26
CA SER A 9 15.09 -13.26 1.17
C SER A 9 13.90 -12.57 0.50
N LEU A 10 13.55 -13.02 -0.70
CA LEU A 10 12.36 -12.53 -1.38
C LEU A 10 11.11 -12.81 -0.56
N ASP A 11 11.02 -13.98 0.07
CA ASP A 11 9.89 -14.33 0.93
C ASP A 11 9.78 -13.41 2.14
N GLN A 12 10.89 -13.01 2.74
CA GLN A 12 10.90 -12.06 3.84
C GLN A 12 10.43 -10.67 3.40
N LYS A 13 10.83 -10.23 2.21
CA LYS A 13 10.36 -8.95 1.64
C LYS A 13 8.86 -8.99 1.33
N ILE A 14 8.38 -10.09 0.79
CA ILE A 14 6.95 -10.32 0.58
C ILE A 14 6.20 -10.24 1.91
N GLN A 15 6.75 -10.82 2.97
CA GLN A 15 6.12 -10.81 4.28
C GLN A 15 5.97 -9.40 4.85
N VAL A 16 6.93 -8.51 4.61
CA VAL A 16 6.80 -7.09 4.99
C VAL A 16 5.55 -6.48 4.38
N VAL A 17 5.30 -6.73 3.10
CA VAL A 17 4.13 -6.23 2.40
C VAL A 17 2.85 -6.89 2.91
N ARG A 18 2.87 -8.20 3.16
CA ARG A 18 1.70 -8.89 3.76
C ARG A 18 1.34 -8.32 5.12
N ASP A 19 2.35 -8.04 5.95
CA ASP A 19 2.14 -7.46 7.28
C ASP A 19 1.55 -6.05 7.18
N ALA A 20 2.00 -5.26 6.21
CA ALA A 20 1.46 -3.92 5.96
C ALA A 20 -0.02 -3.98 5.59
N PHE A 21 -0.40 -4.88 4.67
CA PHE A 21 -1.80 -5.03 4.26
C PHE A 21 -2.66 -5.57 5.40
N ALA A 22 -2.14 -6.51 6.19
CA ALA A 22 -2.85 -7.02 7.36
C ALA A 22 -3.13 -5.90 8.37
N ALA A 23 -2.15 -5.03 8.62
CA ALA A 23 -2.31 -3.87 9.49
C ALA A 23 -3.37 -2.92 8.96
N PHE A 24 -3.32 -2.59 7.67
CA PHE A 24 -4.32 -1.73 7.03
C PHE A 24 -5.73 -2.34 7.15
N ASN A 25 -5.87 -3.63 6.85
CA ASN A 25 -7.17 -4.30 6.85
C ASN A 25 -7.82 -4.34 8.24
N ARG A 26 -7.02 -4.35 9.32
CA ARG A 26 -7.57 -4.29 10.69
C ARG A 26 -7.61 -2.87 11.28
N GLY A 27 -7.27 -1.85 10.48
CA GLY A 27 -7.28 -0.46 10.93
C GLY A 27 -6.16 -0.08 11.88
N ASP A 28 -5.10 -0.87 11.93
CA ASP A 28 -3.96 -0.61 12.82
C ASP A 28 -2.90 0.23 12.09
N MET A 29 -3.09 1.55 12.11
CA MET A 29 -2.23 2.47 11.38
C MET A 29 -0.83 2.56 11.98
N LYS A 30 -0.68 2.32 13.29
CA LYS A 30 0.64 2.27 13.92
C LYS A 30 1.44 1.07 13.41
N ALA A 31 0.83 -0.10 13.36
CA ALA A 31 1.48 -1.30 12.82
C ALA A 31 1.83 -1.10 11.34
N LEU A 32 0.95 -0.44 10.58
CA LEU A 32 1.22 -0.11 9.18
C LEU A 32 2.48 0.76 9.06
N THR A 33 2.54 1.86 9.78
CA THR A 33 3.70 2.77 9.70
C THR A 33 4.99 2.13 10.20
N ASN A 34 4.90 1.14 11.07
CA ASN A 34 6.08 0.37 11.52
C ASN A 34 6.70 -0.47 10.41
N THR A 35 5.99 -0.72 9.31
CA THR A 35 6.55 -1.41 8.15
C THR A 35 7.31 -0.47 7.21
N TRP A 36 7.34 0.82 7.47
CA TRP A 36 7.94 1.85 6.60
C TRP A 36 9.22 2.44 7.19
N THR A 37 10.09 2.92 6.30
CA THR A 37 11.18 3.81 6.72
C THR A 37 10.62 5.18 7.08
N ASP A 38 11.38 5.99 7.85
CA ASP A 38 10.93 7.32 8.25
C ASP A 38 10.72 8.26 7.05
N ASP A 39 11.49 8.05 5.98
CA ASP A 39 11.42 8.82 4.74
C ASP A 39 10.56 8.15 3.65
N PHE A 40 9.69 7.23 4.05
CA PHE A 40 8.80 6.52 3.11
C PHE A 40 8.06 7.49 2.22
N VAL A 41 7.99 7.18 0.91
CA VAL A 41 7.28 7.98 -0.08
C VAL A 41 6.15 7.15 -0.68
N TRP A 42 4.97 7.72 -0.72
CA TRP A 42 3.78 7.12 -1.32
C TRP A 42 3.38 7.86 -2.58
N HIS A 43 3.16 7.12 -3.65
CA HIS A 43 2.74 7.67 -4.94
C HIS A 43 1.37 7.14 -5.34
N ALA A 44 0.47 8.04 -5.66
CA ALA A 44 -0.85 7.71 -6.19
C ALA A 44 -1.16 8.64 -7.35
N ARG A 45 -2.07 8.24 -8.21
CA ARG A 45 -2.52 9.03 -9.35
C ARG A 45 -4.02 9.30 -9.24
N GLY A 46 -4.50 10.20 -10.09
CA GLY A 46 -5.91 10.56 -10.16
C GLY A 46 -6.26 11.81 -9.36
N SER A 47 -7.45 12.33 -9.58
CA SER A 47 -7.89 13.62 -9.02
C SER A 47 -8.38 13.51 -7.57
N VAL A 48 -8.71 12.31 -7.09
CA VAL A 48 -9.28 12.13 -5.75
C VAL A 48 -8.18 11.81 -4.72
N PHE A 49 -7.37 10.79 -4.97
CA PHE A 49 -6.36 10.31 -4.03
C PHE A 49 -4.93 10.57 -4.50
N GLY A 50 -4.75 11.20 -5.64
CA GLY A 50 -3.44 11.36 -6.27
C GLY A 50 -2.52 12.32 -5.55
N GLY A 51 -1.22 12.07 -5.71
CA GLY A 51 -0.14 12.89 -5.18
C GLY A 51 1.11 12.08 -4.96
N ASP A 52 2.20 12.79 -4.69
CA ASP A 52 3.47 12.21 -4.26
C ASP A 52 3.71 12.68 -2.82
N PHE A 53 3.56 11.76 -1.89
CA PHE A 53 3.54 12.07 -0.45
C PHE A 53 4.88 11.64 0.16
N LYS A 54 5.71 12.59 0.51
CA LYS A 54 7.06 12.37 1.00
C LYS A 54 7.10 12.40 2.51
N GLY A 55 7.66 11.35 3.08
CA GLY A 55 7.78 11.17 4.51
C GLY A 55 6.63 10.35 5.10
N LYS A 56 6.94 9.68 6.21
CA LYS A 56 6.01 8.75 6.85
C LYS A 56 4.67 9.42 7.21
N ASP A 57 4.69 10.63 7.74
CA ASP A 57 3.47 11.33 8.17
C ASP A 57 2.59 11.71 6.98
N ALA A 58 3.19 12.25 5.90
CA ALA A 58 2.45 12.62 4.70
C ALA A 58 1.85 11.38 4.03
N ALA A 59 2.64 10.30 3.94
CA ALA A 59 2.17 9.03 3.38
C ALA A 59 1.01 8.45 4.19
N LEU A 60 1.12 8.47 5.52
CA LEU A 60 0.04 8.00 6.40
C LEU A 60 -1.23 8.80 6.19
N GLY A 61 -1.12 10.13 6.13
CA GLY A 61 -2.27 11.00 5.87
C GLY A 61 -2.99 10.66 4.57
N ALA A 62 -2.22 10.41 3.52
CA ALA A 62 -2.77 10.03 2.22
C ALA A 62 -3.47 8.67 2.27
N ILE A 63 -2.85 7.68 2.88
CA ILE A 63 -3.40 6.31 2.95
C ILE A 63 -4.60 6.26 3.89
N ALA A 64 -4.59 7.01 4.98
CA ALA A 64 -5.71 7.06 5.92
C ALA A 64 -6.97 7.69 5.31
N ARG A 65 -6.84 8.44 4.21
CA ARG A 65 -8.01 8.98 3.49
C ARG A 65 -8.88 7.88 2.89
N TYR A 66 -8.31 6.75 2.49
CA TYR A 66 -9.11 5.67 1.88
C TYR A 66 -10.23 5.21 2.81
N PRO A 67 -9.96 4.80 4.06
CA PRO A 67 -11.05 4.40 4.96
C PRO A 67 -11.93 5.56 5.45
N GLN A 68 -11.48 6.81 5.31
CA GLN A 68 -12.33 7.98 5.61
C GLN A 68 -13.35 8.22 4.50
N GLU A 69 -13.00 7.95 3.26
CA GLU A 69 -13.85 8.20 2.09
C GLU A 69 -14.61 6.96 1.63
N LEU A 70 -14.11 5.77 1.91
CA LEU A 70 -14.65 4.51 1.41
C LEU A 70 -15.01 3.60 2.57
N GLU A 71 -16.10 2.85 2.40
CA GLU A 71 -16.60 1.91 3.41
C GLU A 71 -16.29 0.47 2.99
N ASP A 72 -16.17 -0.41 3.98
CA ASP A 72 -16.01 -1.85 3.77
C ASP A 72 -14.89 -2.18 2.76
N ILE A 73 -13.75 -1.56 2.91
CA ILE A 73 -12.61 -1.82 2.03
C ILE A 73 -12.11 -3.24 2.27
N LYS A 74 -12.04 -4.03 1.20
CA LYS A 74 -11.46 -5.37 1.21
C LYS A 74 -10.35 -5.43 0.19
N LEU A 75 -9.17 -5.80 0.64
CA LEU A 75 -7.98 -5.95 -0.19
C LEU A 75 -7.52 -7.39 -0.08
N ASP A 76 -7.77 -8.18 -1.12
CA ASP A 76 -7.41 -9.58 -1.17
C ASP A 76 -6.29 -9.81 -2.17
N PHE A 77 -5.22 -10.47 -1.75
CA PHE A 77 -4.13 -10.77 -2.67
C PHE A 77 -4.56 -11.81 -3.71
N HIS A 78 -4.43 -11.43 -4.98
CA HIS A 78 -4.46 -12.37 -6.09
C HIS A 78 -3.10 -13.05 -6.24
N ASP A 79 -2.03 -12.28 -6.15
CA ASP A 79 -0.66 -12.78 -6.20
C ASP A 79 0.28 -11.72 -5.61
N ILE A 80 1.45 -12.15 -5.17
CA ILE A 80 2.55 -11.27 -4.79
C ILE A 80 3.82 -11.85 -5.40
N VAL A 81 4.56 -11.01 -6.12
CA VAL A 81 5.84 -11.39 -6.73
C VAL A 81 6.91 -10.43 -6.26
N ALA A 82 8.15 -10.89 -6.26
CA ALA A 82 9.25 -10.07 -5.80
C ALA A 82 10.53 -10.37 -6.58
N ASN A 83 11.38 -9.35 -6.66
CA ASN A 83 12.77 -9.48 -7.03
C ASN A 83 13.61 -8.68 -6.03
N ASP A 84 14.91 -8.54 -6.28
CA ASP A 84 15.81 -7.87 -5.34
C ASP A 84 15.40 -6.45 -4.98
N LYS A 85 14.70 -5.75 -5.87
CA LYS A 85 14.37 -4.33 -5.73
C LYS A 85 12.89 -4.08 -5.42
N HIS A 86 12.01 -4.95 -5.91
CA HIS A 86 10.58 -4.68 -5.91
C HIS A 86 9.79 -5.83 -5.31
N VAL A 87 8.74 -5.47 -4.59
CA VAL A 87 7.63 -6.37 -4.28
C VAL A 87 6.41 -5.81 -5.00
N VAL A 88 5.74 -6.65 -5.78
CA VAL A 88 4.54 -6.27 -6.54
C VAL A 88 3.38 -7.11 -6.03
N ALA A 89 2.34 -6.46 -5.56
CA ALA A 89 1.13 -7.09 -5.08
C ALA A 89 0.00 -6.86 -6.09
N LEU A 90 -0.57 -7.96 -6.57
CA LEU A 90 -1.76 -7.95 -7.41
C LEU A 90 -2.95 -8.18 -6.50
N VAL A 91 -3.84 -7.20 -6.41
CA VAL A 91 -4.88 -7.16 -5.39
C VAL A 91 -6.26 -7.05 -6.03
N ASN A 92 -7.17 -7.90 -5.58
CA ASN A 92 -8.60 -7.73 -5.88
C ASN A 92 -9.20 -6.88 -4.75
N SER A 93 -9.74 -5.73 -5.12
CA SER A 93 -10.28 -4.76 -4.18
C SER A 93 -11.78 -4.63 -4.32
N SER A 94 -12.47 -4.46 -3.22
CA SER A 94 -13.85 -3.99 -3.21
C SER A 94 -14.04 -2.96 -2.10
N PHE A 95 -14.97 -2.04 -2.33
CA PHE A 95 -15.33 -1.05 -1.33
C PHE A 95 -16.77 -0.57 -1.59
N LYS A 96 -17.34 0.08 -0.59
CA LYS A 96 -18.68 0.68 -0.69
C LYS A 96 -18.59 2.18 -0.51
N ARG A 97 -19.46 2.86 -1.21
CA ARG A 97 -19.69 4.29 -1.02
C ARG A 97 -21.16 4.59 -1.33
N ASN A 98 -21.84 5.24 -0.37
CA ASN A 98 -23.26 5.62 -0.51
C ASN A 98 -24.16 4.42 -0.88
N GLY A 99 -23.90 3.26 -0.26
CA GLY A 99 -24.67 2.03 -0.47
C GLY A 99 -24.36 1.28 -1.74
N LYS A 100 -23.42 1.77 -2.56
CA LYS A 100 -23.02 1.11 -3.81
C LYS A 100 -21.67 0.40 -3.62
N THR A 101 -21.57 -0.82 -4.15
CA THR A 101 -20.33 -1.60 -4.13
C THR A 101 -19.57 -1.40 -5.43
N TYR A 102 -18.27 -1.15 -5.28
CA TYR A 102 -17.32 -1.00 -6.39
C TYR A 102 -16.26 -2.08 -6.28
N GLN A 103 -15.77 -2.55 -7.42
CA GLN A 103 -14.70 -3.54 -7.50
C GLN A 103 -13.61 -3.02 -8.43
N ASP A 104 -12.36 -3.33 -8.10
CA ASP A 104 -11.19 -2.94 -8.86
C ASP A 104 -10.10 -4.00 -8.74
N GLN A 105 -9.23 -4.03 -9.72
CA GLN A 105 -7.97 -4.77 -9.65
C GLN A 105 -6.86 -3.74 -9.52
N ILE A 106 -6.10 -3.84 -8.45
CA ILE A 106 -5.09 -2.84 -8.08
C ILE A 106 -3.72 -3.49 -8.07
N VAL A 107 -2.74 -2.78 -8.58
CA VAL A 107 -1.33 -3.16 -8.49
C VAL A 107 -0.65 -2.23 -7.51
N TYR A 108 0.00 -2.81 -6.50
CA TYR A 108 0.86 -2.08 -5.58
C TYR A 108 2.30 -2.47 -5.85
N ILE A 109 3.19 -1.49 -5.87
CA ILE A 109 4.63 -1.71 -6.06
C ILE A 109 5.35 -1.11 -4.86
N PHE A 110 6.30 -1.85 -4.29
CA PHE A 110 7.08 -1.37 -3.15
C PHE A 110 8.57 -1.61 -3.37
N HIS A 111 9.38 -0.66 -2.90
CA HIS A 111 10.78 -0.92 -2.61
C HIS A 111 10.87 -1.35 -1.15
N VAL A 112 11.41 -2.52 -0.90
CA VAL A 112 11.62 -3.05 0.46
C VAL A 112 13.11 -3.17 0.70
N THR A 113 13.58 -2.56 1.79
CA THR A 113 15.00 -2.55 2.14
C THR A 113 15.42 -3.86 2.81
N ASP A 114 16.72 -4.09 2.88
CA ASP A 114 17.26 -5.27 3.57
C ASP A 114 17.11 -5.19 5.10
N GLN A 115 16.67 -4.05 5.64
CA GLN A 115 16.30 -3.91 7.03
C GLN A 115 14.84 -4.28 7.30
N GLY A 116 14.10 -4.72 6.28
CA GLY A 116 12.73 -5.16 6.43
C GLY A 116 11.73 -4.03 6.52
N LYS A 117 12.00 -2.92 5.85
CA LYS A 117 11.12 -1.75 5.80
C LYS A 117 10.84 -1.36 4.35
N ALA A 118 9.61 -0.95 4.07
CA ALA A 118 9.29 -0.36 2.78
C ALA A 118 9.77 1.11 2.78
N SER A 119 10.52 1.49 1.74
CA SER A 119 11.03 2.85 1.59
C SER A 119 10.24 3.67 0.59
N GLU A 120 9.49 3.01 -0.30
CA GLU A 120 8.70 3.67 -1.32
C GLU A 120 7.57 2.75 -1.77
N GLY A 121 6.42 3.33 -2.09
CA GLY A 121 5.28 2.57 -2.57
C GLY A 121 4.47 3.32 -3.62
N TRP A 122 3.87 2.56 -4.52
CA TRP A 122 2.98 3.05 -5.58
C TRP A 122 1.69 2.25 -5.55
N ILE A 123 0.58 2.96 -5.78
CA ILE A 123 -0.70 2.32 -6.08
C ILE A 123 -1.07 2.63 -7.53
N ILE A 124 -1.42 1.60 -8.28
CA ILE A 124 -1.90 1.70 -9.65
C ILE A 124 -3.30 1.10 -9.67
N ALA A 125 -4.29 1.98 -9.74
CA ALA A 125 -5.70 1.63 -9.61
C ALA A 125 -6.50 2.31 -10.74
N ASP A 126 -7.75 1.94 -10.85
CA ASP A 126 -8.68 2.63 -11.76
C ASP A 126 -9.07 3.97 -11.15
N THR A 127 -8.42 5.04 -11.59
CA THR A 127 -8.65 6.39 -11.08
C THR A 127 -10.00 6.97 -11.51
N GLU A 128 -10.53 6.51 -12.63
CA GLU A 128 -11.87 6.88 -13.09
C GLU A 128 -12.93 6.30 -12.16
N LEU A 129 -12.76 5.05 -11.73
CA LEU A 129 -13.66 4.42 -10.77
C LEU A 129 -13.68 5.18 -9.44
N ALA A 130 -12.50 5.54 -8.93
CA ALA A 130 -12.37 6.32 -7.69
C ALA A 130 -13.09 7.67 -7.83
N LYS A 131 -12.92 8.34 -8.95
CA LYS A 131 -13.59 9.62 -9.23
C LYS A 131 -15.10 9.45 -9.25
N THR A 132 -15.60 8.40 -9.91
CA THR A 132 -17.03 8.11 -9.96
C THR A 132 -17.61 7.85 -8.56
N ALA A 133 -16.89 7.09 -7.74
CA ALA A 133 -17.34 6.72 -6.40
C ALA A 133 -17.36 7.91 -5.43
N VAL A 134 -16.32 8.75 -5.45
CA VAL A 134 -16.08 9.79 -4.44
C VAL A 134 -16.42 11.18 -4.98
N GLY A 135 -15.99 11.47 -6.19
CA GLY A 135 -16.08 12.81 -6.76
C GLY A 135 -17.29 13.05 -7.65
N GLY A 136 -18.09 12.00 -7.86
CA GLY A 136 -19.28 12.05 -8.70
C GLY A 136 -20.46 12.78 -8.10
#